data_ddc94cb93c3218322b8a2e0169dd3d90
#
_entry.id   ddc94cb93c3218322b8a2e0169dd3d90
#
_cell.length_a   1.000
_cell.length_b   1.000
_cell.length_c   1.000
_cell.angle_alpha   90.00
_cell.angle_beta   90.00
_cell.angle_gamma   90.00
#
_symmetry.space_group_name_H-M   'P 1'
#
loop_
_entity.id
_entity.type
_entity.pdbx_description
1 polymer ?
#
loop_
_entity_poly.entity_id
_entity_poly.type
_entity_poly.pdbx_seq_one_letter_code
_entity_poly.pdbx_strand_id
1 'polypeptide(L)'
;MDNTGKNLDEMPKKSPLSFQIDLKKFEKATDEEKKQQDVMSESTSFWKDGFRKLRRNPLAMGSLIVLILIVGMIFIVPHVVPYSYSQIIAVNGRRDKTASNMAPFQYSELEQKYIEEGGKVFPHIMGTDEMGRDYFVRVIYGTRVSLAVGLFASIIVLIIGVLYGSISGYFGGKVDLIMMRIVDIIY
;
A
#
# COMPACT_ATOMS: atom_id res chain seq x y z
N MET A 1 36.40 28.12 -65.48
CA MET A 1 37.29 27.04 -65.06
C MET A 1 37.50 27.18 -63.55
N ASP A 2 37.03 26.34 -62.71
CA ASP A 2 36.79 24.92 -62.72
C ASP A 2 35.62 24.56 -61.78
N ASN A 3 34.89 23.65 -62.25
CA ASN A 3 33.65 23.11 -61.74
C ASN A 3 34.02 21.94 -60.79
N THR A 4 33.76 22.02 -59.55
CA THR A 4 33.74 20.84 -58.69
C THR A 4 32.38 20.64 -58.08
N GLY A 5 31.46 20.19 -58.92
CA GLY A 5 30.26 19.47 -58.46
C GLY A 5 30.69 18.21 -57.72
N LYS A 6 30.80 18.28 -56.41
CA LYS A 6 30.91 17.11 -55.59
C LYS A 6 29.55 16.40 -55.58
N ASN A 7 29.49 15.24 -56.21
CA ASN A 7 28.33 14.37 -56.20
C ASN A 7 27.90 14.10 -54.77
N LEU A 8 26.71 14.52 -54.39
CA LEU A 8 26.05 14.28 -53.12
C LEU A 8 25.68 12.79 -52.89
N ASP A 9 25.90 11.93 -53.93
CA ASP A 9 25.56 10.52 -53.88
C ASP A 9 26.62 9.60 -53.24
N GLU A 10 27.75 10.13 -52.81
CA GLU A 10 28.83 9.38 -52.13
C GLU A 10 28.85 9.56 -50.63
N MET A 11 27.76 9.97 -50.02
CA MET A 11 27.70 9.94 -48.53
C MET A 11 27.73 8.50 -48.05
N PRO A 12 28.58 8.12 -47.08
CA PRO A 12 28.67 6.78 -46.56
C PRO A 12 27.30 6.36 -46.00
N LYS A 13 26.83 5.18 -46.39
CA LYS A 13 25.58 4.60 -45.88
C LYS A 13 25.55 4.70 -44.35
N LYS A 14 24.51 5.34 -43.83
CA LYS A 14 24.31 5.55 -42.38
C LYS A 14 24.46 4.22 -41.66
N SER A 15 25.41 4.09 -40.76
CA SER A 15 25.49 2.94 -39.87
C SER A 15 24.31 3.01 -38.89
N PRO A 16 23.72 1.89 -38.43
CA PRO A 16 22.59 1.89 -37.51
C PRO A 16 22.93 2.53 -36.13
N LEU A 17 24.20 2.81 -35.89
CA LEU A 17 24.68 3.44 -34.64
C LEU A 17 25.15 4.89 -34.85
N SER A 18 24.98 5.49 -36.05
CA SER A 18 25.37 6.90 -36.26
C SER A 18 24.23 7.84 -35.83
N PHE A 19 24.50 8.69 -34.86
CA PHE A 19 23.66 9.83 -34.46
C PHE A 19 23.74 10.98 -35.48
N GLN A 20 23.68 10.69 -36.78
CA GLN A 20 23.60 11.77 -37.77
C GLN A 20 22.18 12.34 -37.76
N ILE A 21 22.04 13.43 -37.01
CA ILE A 21 20.80 14.21 -36.95
C ILE A 21 20.70 14.97 -38.28
N ASP A 22 19.55 14.85 -38.96
CA ASP A 22 19.26 15.53 -40.20
C ASP A 22 19.38 17.04 -40.02
N LEU A 23 20.17 17.72 -40.85
CA LEU A 23 20.42 19.15 -40.78
C LEU A 23 19.12 19.99 -40.80
N LYS A 24 18.06 19.47 -41.43
CA LYS A 24 16.72 20.07 -41.42
C LYS A 24 16.12 20.21 -40.04
N LYS A 25 16.57 19.41 -39.05
CA LYS A 25 16.12 19.50 -37.67
C LYS A 25 16.72 20.70 -36.90
N PHE A 26 17.71 21.38 -37.51
CA PHE A 26 18.31 22.60 -36.96
C PHE A 26 17.78 23.88 -37.61
N GLU A 27 16.77 23.79 -38.47
CA GLU A 27 16.05 24.96 -38.94
C GLU A 27 15.29 25.60 -37.77
N LYS A 28 15.21 26.94 -37.77
CA LYS A 28 14.47 27.65 -36.72
C LYS A 28 13.01 27.17 -36.72
N ALA A 29 12.55 26.69 -35.57
CA ALA A 29 11.19 26.27 -35.38
C ALA A 29 10.19 27.38 -35.76
N THR A 30 9.17 27.02 -36.48
CA THR A 30 8.06 27.91 -36.86
C THR A 30 7.34 28.43 -35.60
N ASP A 31 6.70 29.58 -35.69
CA ASP A 31 6.00 30.16 -34.53
C ASP A 31 4.86 29.29 -34.00
N GLU A 32 4.34 28.38 -34.82
CA GLU A 32 3.35 27.37 -34.43
C GLU A 32 4.01 26.23 -33.62
N GLU A 33 5.20 25.77 -33.99
CA GLU A 33 5.96 24.76 -33.24
C GLU A 33 6.46 25.29 -31.91
N LYS A 34 6.82 26.59 -31.83
CA LYS A 34 7.15 27.25 -30.57
C LYS A 34 5.96 27.30 -29.62
N LYS A 35 4.75 27.58 -30.12
CA LYS A 35 3.52 27.57 -29.32
C LYS A 35 3.16 26.17 -28.80
N GLN A 36 3.52 25.11 -29.51
CA GLN A 36 3.33 23.74 -29.02
C GLN A 36 4.34 23.35 -27.92
N GLN A 37 5.53 23.92 -27.90
CA GLN A 37 6.51 23.72 -26.81
C GLN A 37 6.18 24.49 -25.53
N ASP A 38 5.47 25.60 -25.64
CA ASP A 38 5.08 26.43 -24.49
C ASP A 38 3.95 25.87 -23.64
N VAL A 39 3.39 24.73 -23.99
CA VAL A 39 2.52 23.97 -23.10
C VAL A 39 3.36 23.20 -22.08
N MET A 40 4.19 23.94 -21.35
CA MET A 40 4.73 23.41 -20.08
C MET A 40 3.52 23.07 -19.20
N SER A 41 3.29 21.81 -18.96
CA SER A 41 2.28 21.39 -17.97
C SER A 41 2.60 22.13 -16.67
N GLU A 42 1.60 22.86 -16.14
CA GLU A 42 1.73 23.56 -14.86
C GLU A 42 2.48 22.68 -13.87
N SER A 43 3.48 23.23 -13.20
CA SER A 43 4.26 22.51 -12.21
C SER A 43 3.33 22.10 -11.07
N THR A 44 2.77 20.90 -11.19
CA THR A 44 1.90 20.34 -10.15
C THR A 44 2.77 19.79 -9.05
N SER A 45 2.45 20.12 -7.80
CA SER A 45 3.12 19.53 -6.64
C SER A 45 3.08 18.00 -6.75
N PHE A 46 4.19 17.32 -6.44
CA PHE A 46 4.36 15.87 -6.46
C PHE A 46 3.17 15.14 -5.78
N TRP A 47 2.71 15.64 -4.64
CA TRP A 47 1.58 15.09 -3.91
C TRP A 47 0.25 15.22 -4.67
N LYS A 48 0.02 16.35 -5.34
CA LYS A 48 -1.20 16.60 -6.12
C LYS A 48 -1.27 15.69 -7.34
N ASP A 49 -0.15 15.48 -8.03
CA ASP A 49 -0.08 14.60 -9.19
C ASP A 49 -0.21 13.13 -8.79
N GLY A 50 0.46 12.71 -7.70
CA GLY A 50 0.31 11.39 -7.11
C GLY A 50 -1.13 11.06 -6.74
N PHE A 51 -1.82 11.98 -6.05
CA PHE A 51 -3.22 11.79 -5.68
C PHE A 51 -4.17 11.79 -6.89
N ARG A 52 -3.89 12.61 -7.90
CA ARG A 52 -4.65 12.61 -9.16
C ARG A 52 -4.52 11.27 -9.89
N LYS A 53 -3.31 10.70 -9.96
CA LYS A 53 -3.06 9.38 -10.57
C LYS A 53 -3.75 8.26 -9.79
N LEU A 54 -3.68 8.31 -8.46
CA LEU A 54 -4.35 7.36 -7.58
C LEU A 54 -5.87 7.36 -7.80
N ARG A 55 -6.47 8.55 -7.87
CA ARG A 55 -7.92 8.71 -8.09
C ARG A 55 -8.39 8.22 -9.46
N ARG A 56 -7.52 8.21 -10.46
CA ARG A 56 -7.84 7.69 -11.81
C ARG A 56 -7.84 6.16 -11.88
N ASN A 57 -7.24 5.50 -10.89
CA ASN A 57 -7.23 4.04 -10.82
C ASN A 57 -8.32 3.56 -9.84
N PRO A 58 -9.45 2.99 -10.33
CA PRO A 58 -10.56 2.60 -9.47
C PRO A 58 -10.18 1.47 -8.51
N LEU A 59 -9.28 0.56 -8.91
CA LEU A 59 -8.81 -0.53 -8.07
C LEU A 59 -7.98 0.01 -6.88
N ALA A 60 -7.10 0.97 -7.14
CA ALA A 60 -6.30 1.60 -6.10
C ALA A 60 -7.16 2.43 -5.13
N MET A 61 -8.19 3.11 -5.62
CA MET A 61 -9.14 3.81 -4.77
C MET A 61 -9.97 2.84 -3.92
N GLY A 62 -10.42 1.72 -4.50
CA GLY A 62 -11.14 0.70 -3.77
C GLY A 62 -10.31 0.11 -2.63
N SER A 63 -9.07 -0.27 -2.89
CA SER A 63 -8.16 -0.81 -1.86
C SER A 63 -7.84 0.21 -0.76
N LEU A 64 -7.68 1.50 -1.11
CA LEU A 64 -7.48 2.56 -0.13
C LEU A 64 -8.68 2.74 0.79
N ILE A 65 -9.91 2.70 0.23
CA ILE A 65 -11.13 2.79 1.02
C ILE A 65 -11.23 1.62 2.01
N VAL A 66 -10.99 0.39 1.54
CA VAL A 66 -11.00 -0.81 2.39
C VAL A 66 -9.95 -0.68 3.51
N LEU A 67 -8.75 -0.20 3.20
CA LEU A 67 -7.70 0.01 4.20
C LEU A 67 -8.13 1.04 5.27
N ILE A 68 -8.72 2.17 4.85
CA ILE A 68 -9.22 3.20 5.76
C ILE A 68 -10.35 2.65 6.64
N LEU A 69 -11.25 1.82 6.09
CA LEU A 69 -12.30 1.17 6.86
C LEU A 69 -11.72 0.23 7.92
N ILE A 70 -10.73 -0.59 7.58
CA ILE A 70 -10.07 -1.49 8.53
C ILE A 70 -9.39 -0.70 9.66
N VAL A 71 -8.63 0.33 9.30
CA VAL A 71 -7.98 1.21 10.28
C VAL A 71 -9.02 1.91 11.16
N GLY A 72 -10.09 2.42 10.56
CA GLY A 72 -11.22 3.03 11.29
C GLY A 72 -11.86 2.06 12.29
N MET A 73 -12.14 0.82 11.88
CA MET A 73 -12.67 -0.22 12.77
C MET A 73 -11.78 -0.47 13.98
N ILE A 74 -10.47 -0.53 13.81
CA ILE A 74 -9.51 -0.77 14.90
C ILE A 74 -9.61 0.29 15.99
N PHE A 75 -9.91 1.54 15.64
CA PHE A 75 -10.05 2.64 16.61
C PHE A 75 -11.47 2.76 17.15
N ILE A 76 -12.49 2.54 16.33
CA ILE A 76 -13.90 2.76 16.69
C ILE A 76 -14.43 1.60 17.54
N VAL A 77 -14.17 0.34 17.13
CA VAL A 77 -14.77 -0.85 17.78
C VAL A 77 -14.48 -0.95 19.25
N PRO A 78 -13.26 -0.71 19.77
CA PRO A 78 -12.99 -0.77 21.21
C PRO A 78 -13.76 0.26 22.07
N HIS A 79 -14.31 1.31 21.44
CA HIS A 79 -15.11 2.33 22.13
C HIS A 79 -16.61 2.03 22.07
N VAL A 80 -17.06 1.25 21.10
CA VAL A 80 -18.48 0.94 20.89
C VAL A 80 -18.85 -0.39 21.51
N VAL A 81 -17.97 -1.38 21.42
CA VAL A 81 -18.22 -2.73 21.93
C VAL A 81 -17.76 -2.81 23.39
N PRO A 82 -18.64 -3.18 24.31
CA PRO A 82 -18.36 -3.18 25.75
C PRO A 82 -17.46 -4.35 26.20
N TYR A 83 -17.05 -5.23 25.29
CA TYR A 83 -16.22 -6.39 25.61
C TYR A 83 -14.71 -6.07 25.48
N SER A 84 -13.92 -6.62 26.41
CA SER A 84 -12.47 -6.53 26.35
C SER A 84 -11.85 -7.79 25.70
N TYR A 85 -10.65 -7.67 25.15
CA TYR A 85 -9.90 -8.76 24.48
C TYR A 85 -9.80 -10.04 25.31
N SER A 86 -9.55 -9.93 26.60
CA SER A 86 -9.38 -11.06 27.53
C SER A 86 -10.63 -11.40 28.34
N GLN A 87 -11.70 -10.61 28.20
CA GLN A 87 -12.88 -10.75 28.99
C GLN A 87 -13.65 -12.01 28.57
N ILE A 88 -13.89 -12.91 29.51
CA ILE A 88 -14.78 -14.04 29.37
C ILE A 88 -16.20 -13.54 29.65
N ILE A 89 -17.16 -13.98 28.86
CA ILE A 89 -18.56 -13.62 29.02
C ILE A 89 -19.02 -14.03 30.43
N ALA A 90 -19.56 -13.06 31.14
CA ALA A 90 -20.08 -13.23 32.47
C ALA A 90 -21.37 -12.43 32.61
N VAL A 91 -22.39 -13.04 33.18
CA VAL A 91 -23.65 -12.40 33.53
C VAL A 91 -23.71 -12.25 35.04
N ASN A 92 -24.02 -11.04 35.54
CA ASN A 92 -24.06 -10.73 36.96
C ASN A 92 -22.80 -11.17 37.75
N GLY A 93 -21.61 -11.02 37.15
CA GLY A 93 -20.34 -11.38 37.76
C GLY A 93 -20.01 -12.89 37.80
N ARG A 94 -20.87 -13.72 37.29
CA ARG A 94 -20.64 -15.17 37.15
C ARG A 94 -20.24 -15.53 35.72
N ARG A 95 -19.12 -16.27 35.59
CA ARG A 95 -18.66 -16.79 34.30
C ARG A 95 -19.73 -17.70 33.71
N ASP A 96 -20.08 -17.42 32.46
CA ASP A 96 -21.00 -18.24 31.69
C ASP A 96 -20.23 -19.34 30.95
N LYS A 97 -20.44 -20.60 31.36
CA LYS A 97 -19.85 -21.76 30.71
C LYS A 97 -20.58 -22.14 29.43
N THR A 98 -21.81 -21.70 29.25
CA THR A 98 -22.64 -22.00 28.06
C THR A 98 -22.31 -21.03 26.91
N ALA A 99 -21.55 -19.98 27.19
CA ALA A 99 -21.11 -19.02 26.21
C ALA A 99 -19.92 -19.50 25.34
N SER A 100 -19.47 -20.74 25.44
CA SER A 100 -18.38 -21.32 24.65
C SER A 100 -18.87 -21.75 23.27
N ASN A 101 -18.11 -21.39 22.21
CA ASN A 101 -18.37 -21.78 20.81
C ASN A 101 -19.78 -21.40 20.30
N MET A 102 -20.29 -20.25 20.71
CA MET A 102 -21.58 -19.76 20.21
C MET A 102 -21.46 -19.32 18.75
N ALA A 103 -22.52 -19.57 18.00
CA ALA A 103 -22.63 -19.10 16.62
C ALA A 103 -22.78 -17.57 16.56
N PRO A 104 -22.52 -16.94 15.40
CA PRO A 104 -22.76 -15.52 15.20
C PRO A 104 -24.20 -15.13 15.56
N PHE A 105 -24.34 -14.00 16.25
CA PHE A 105 -25.61 -13.45 16.74
C PHE A 105 -26.40 -14.35 17.72
N GLN A 106 -25.77 -15.37 18.27
CA GLN A 106 -26.35 -16.24 19.28
C GLN A 106 -26.03 -15.70 20.69
N TYR A 107 -26.98 -15.87 21.60
CA TYR A 107 -26.80 -15.56 23.03
C TYR A 107 -26.77 -16.86 23.84
N SER A 108 -26.05 -16.86 24.93
CA SER A 108 -26.03 -17.96 25.89
C SER A 108 -27.35 -18.07 26.67
N GLU A 109 -27.56 -19.19 27.34
CA GLU A 109 -28.76 -19.38 28.17
C GLU A 109 -28.85 -18.34 29.30
N LEU A 110 -27.74 -17.95 29.89
CA LEU A 110 -27.72 -16.94 30.96
C LEU A 110 -27.95 -15.53 30.39
N GLU A 111 -27.44 -15.24 29.24
CA GLU A 111 -27.66 -13.95 28.56
C GLU A 111 -29.14 -13.81 28.13
N GLN A 112 -29.75 -14.89 27.62
CA GLN A 112 -31.15 -14.87 27.25
C GLN A 112 -32.05 -14.58 28.47
N LYS A 113 -31.81 -15.22 29.61
CA LYS A 113 -32.51 -14.91 30.85
C LYS A 113 -32.32 -13.48 31.30
N TYR A 114 -31.07 -12.97 31.19
CA TYR A 114 -30.77 -11.59 31.55
C TYR A 114 -31.51 -10.60 30.63
N ILE A 115 -31.64 -10.91 29.34
CA ILE A 115 -32.39 -10.10 28.37
C ILE A 115 -33.91 -10.16 28.70
N GLU A 116 -34.44 -11.31 29.07
CA GLU A 116 -35.85 -11.48 29.50
C GLU A 116 -36.15 -10.67 30.78
N GLU A 117 -35.19 -10.53 31.66
CA GLU A 117 -35.27 -9.69 32.87
C GLU A 117 -35.10 -8.16 32.58
N GLY A 118 -34.98 -7.78 31.28
CA GLY A 118 -34.83 -6.38 30.84
C GLY A 118 -33.40 -5.88 30.76
N GLY A 119 -32.41 -6.76 30.91
CA GLY A 119 -31.00 -6.44 30.70
C GLY A 119 -30.66 -6.21 29.22
N LYS A 120 -29.58 -5.47 28.97
CA LYS A 120 -29.08 -5.24 27.62
C LYS A 120 -27.75 -5.95 27.45
N VAL A 121 -27.67 -6.82 26.44
CA VAL A 121 -26.45 -7.51 26.02
C VAL A 121 -26.09 -7.04 24.62
N PHE A 122 -24.83 -6.73 24.39
CA PHE A 122 -24.36 -6.39 23.04
C PHE A 122 -24.26 -7.69 22.21
N PRO A 123 -24.74 -7.71 20.95
CA PRO A 123 -24.77 -8.93 20.15
C PRO A 123 -23.37 -9.41 19.80
N HIS A 124 -23.13 -10.72 19.90
CA HIS A 124 -21.89 -11.37 19.51
C HIS A 124 -21.85 -11.54 17.99
N ILE A 125 -21.34 -10.53 17.28
CA ILE A 125 -21.37 -10.44 15.79
C ILE A 125 -20.74 -11.67 15.13
N MET A 126 -19.63 -12.17 15.66
CA MET A 126 -18.91 -13.35 15.16
C MET A 126 -18.97 -14.55 16.11
N GLY A 127 -19.87 -14.49 17.10
CA GLY A 127 -19.97 -15.52 18.15
C GLY A 127 -18.82 -15.46 19.14
N THR A 128 -18.55 -16.59 19.80
CA THR A 128 -17.57 -16.71 20.86
C THR A 128 -16.55 -17.82 20.61
N ASP A 129 -15.41 -17.75 21.26
CA ASP A 129 -14.38 -18.77 21.23
C ASP A 129 -14.65 -19.91 22.26
N GLU A 130 -13.76 -20.91 22.28
CA GLU A 130 -13.84 -22.03 23.22
C GLU A 130 -13.79 -21.61 24.69
N MET A 131 -13.23 -20.46 24.98
CA MET A 131 -13.13 -19.92 26.34
C MET A 131 -14.33 -19.00 26.70
N GLY A 132 -15.28 -18.80 25.78
CA GLY A 132 -16.41 -17.89 25.98
C GLY A 132 -16.01 -16.43 25.93
N ARG A 133 -15.10 -16.05 25.02
CA ARG A 133 -14.72 -14.66 24.77
C ARG A 133 -15.27 -14.23 23.43
N ASP A 134 -15.63 -12.95 23.29
CA ASP A 134 -16.17 -12.43 22.04
C ASP A 134 -15.14 -12.51 20.90
N TYR A 135 -15.48 -13.20 19.84
CA TYR A 135 -14.57 -13.49 18.74
C TYR A 135 -14.32 -12.24 17.88
N PHE A 136 -15.33 -11.38 17.70
CA PHE A 136 -15.21 -10.16 16.92
C PHE A 136 -14.19 -9.19 17.52
N VAL A 137 -14.28 -8.97 18.83
CA VAL A 137 -13.32 -8.12 19.56
C VAL A 137 -11.89 -8.66 19.43
N ARG A 138 -11.73 -9.98 19.52
CA ARG A 138 -10.41 -10.62 19.37
C ARG A 138 -9.83 -10.44 17.98
N VAL A 139 -10.64 -10.55 16.93
CA VAL A 139 -10.23 -10.30 15.54
C VAL A 139 -9.76 -8.85 15.37
N ILE A 140 -10.50 -7.89 15.90
CA ILE A 140 -10.13 -6.47 15.81
C ILE A 140 -8.81 -6.18 16.54
N TYR A 141 -8.63 -6.70 17.76
CA TYR A 141 -7.36 -6.54 18.47
C TYR A 141 -6.19 -7.27 17.77
N GLY A 142 -6.44 -8.47 17.23
CA GLY A 142 -5.45 -9.20 16.43
C GLY A 142 -5.04 -8.41 15.17
N THR A 143 -5.99 -7.81 14.49
CA THR A 143 -5.74 -6.96 13.32
C THR A 143 -4.87 -5.74 13.69
N ARG A 144 -5.10 -5.12 14.84
CA ARG A 144 -4.27 -4.02 15.36
C ARG A 144 -2.82 -4.43 15.52
N VAL A 145 -2.58 -5.60 16.13
CA VAL A 145 -1.22 -6.13 16.31
C VAL A 145 -0.58 -6.45 14.96
N SER A 146 -1.31 -7.11 14.05
CA SER A 146 -0.83 -7.45 12.71
C SER A 146 -0.45 -6.22 11.90
N LEU A 147 -1.27 -5.17 11.93
CA LEU A 147 -0.96 -3.91 11.25
C LEU A 147 0.25 -3.21 11.84
N ALA A 148 0.38 -3.20 13.16
CA ALA A 148 1.55 -2.64 13.83
C ALA A 148 2.83 -3.38 13.42
N VAL A 149 2.83 -4.71 13.49
CA VAL A 149 3.97 -5.54 13.06
C VAL A 149 4.30 -5.31 11.59
N GLY A 150 3.30 -5.31 10.71
CA GLY A 150 3.48 -5.04 9.27
C GLY A 150 4.07 -3.66 9.00
N LEU A 151 3.59 -2.63 9.71
CA LEU A 151 4.13 -1.27 9.59
C LEU A 151 5.59 -1.19 10.02
N PHE A 152 5.92 -1.72 11.21
CA PHE A 152 7.30 -1.72 11.70
C PHE A 152 8.24 -2.52 10.80
N ALA A 153 7.81 -3.71 10.36
CA ALA A 153 8.58 -4.52 9.41
C ALA A 153 8.84 -3.76 8.11
N SER A 154 7.82 -3.09 7.55
CA SER A 154 7.97 -2.31 6.32
C SER A 154 8.94 -1.14 6.48
N ILE A 155 8.92 -0.44 7.62
CA ILE A 155 9.86 0.65 7.92
C ILE A 155 11.29 0.12 7.99
N ILE A 156 11.50 -0.99 8.67
CA ILE A 156 12.83 -1.61 8.81
C ILE A 156 13.36 -2.03 7.44
N VAL A 157 12.54 -2.73 6.66
CA VAL A 157 12.91 -3.17 5.29
C VAL A 157 13.21 -1.96 4.40
N LEU A 158 12.42 -0.90 4.49
CA LEU A 158 12.66 0.33 3.73
C LEU A 158 14.01 0.97 4.10
N ILE A 159 14.31 1.12 5.38
CA ILE A 159 15.58 1.71 5.85
C ILE A 159 16.75 0.84 5.37
N ILE A 160 16.71 -0.45 5.60
CA ILE A 160 17.77 -1.36 5.18
C ILE A 160 17.93 -1.35 3.66
N GLY A 161 16.82 -1.46 2.90
CA GLY A 161 16.83 -1.47 1.45
C GLY A 161 17.39 -0.20 0.84
N VAL A 162 16.98 0.97 1.37
CA VAL A 162 17.49 2.27 0.90
C VAL A 162 18.97 2.41 1.21
N LEU A 163 19.43 2.09 2.43
CA LEU A 163 20.83 2.17 2.78
C LEU A 163 21.67 1.21 1.94
N TYR A 164 21.24 -0.05 1.86
CA TYR A 164 21.95 -1.07 1.09
C TYR A 164 22.01 -0.72 -0.40
N GLY A 165 20.89 -0.33 -0.99
CA GLY A 165 20.82 0.07 -2.39
C GLY A 165 21.59 1.35 -2.68
N SER A 166 21.60 2.32 -1.76
CA SER A 166 22.38 3.56 -1.91
C SER A 166 23.88 3.30 -1.88
N ILE A 167 24.36 2.45 -0.99
CA ILE A 167 25.77 2.06 -0.91
C ILE A 167 26.19 1.31 -2.18
N SER A 168 25.41 0.32 -2.59
CA SER A 168 25.62 -0.44 -3.81
C SER A 168 25.67 0.45 -5.05
N GLY A 169 24.70 1.36 -5.21
CA GLY A 169 24.62 2.28 -6.33
C GLY A 169 25.72 3.35 -6.33
N TYR A 170 26.13 3.83 -5.15
CA TYR A 170 27.18 4.87 -5.05
C TYR A 170 28.58 4.35 -5.37
N PHE A 171 28.95 3.21 -4.80
CA PHE A 171 30.28 2.63 -5.02
C PHE A 171 30.37 1.83 -6.32
N GLY A 172 29.26 1.19 -6.75
CA GLY A 172 29.20 0.42 -7.98
C GLY A 172 30.23 -0.69 -8.12
N GLY A 173 30.40 -1.22 -9.32
CA GLY A 173 31.50 -2.12 -9.70
C GLY A 173 31.63 -3.36 -8.81
N LYS A 174 32.79 -3.55 -8.17
CA LYS A 174 33.07 -4.72 -7.33
C LYS A 174 32.26 -4.75 -6.04
N VAL A 175 31.95 -3.58 -5.48
CA VAL A 175 31.14 -3.47 -4.24
C VAL A 175 29.72 -3.91 -4.50
N ASP A 176 29.11 -3.43 -5.56
CA ASP A 176 27.79 -3.82 -6.00
C ASP A 176 27.71 -5.33 -6.26
N LEU A 177 28.69 -5.90 -6.97
CA LEU A 177 28.74 -7.31 -7.27
C LEU A 177 28.82 -8.17 -6.00
N ILE A 178 29.61 -7.78 -5.01
CA ILE A 178 29.71 -8.50 -3.72
C ILE A 178 28.40 -8.38 -2.95
N MET A 179 27.83 -7.17 -2.88
CA MET A 179 26.58 -6.92 -2.19
C MET A 179 25.42 -7.73 -2.80
N MET A 180 25.33 -7.78 -4.13
CA MET A 180 24.32 -8.62 -4.80
C MET A 180 24.54 -10.11 -4.51
N ARG A 181 25.79 -10.61 -4.43
CA ARG A 181 26.05 -12.00 -4.05
C ARG A 181 25.60 -12.34 -2.63
N ILE A 182 25.73 -11.40 -1.69
CA ILE A 182 25.23 -11.60 -0.32
C ILE A 182 23.68 -11.71 -0.35
N VAL A 183 23.02 -10.87 -1.11
CA VAL A 183 21.55 -10.96 -1.27
C VAL A 183 21.14 -12.31 -1.88
N ASP A 184 21.83 -12.75 -2.94
CA ASP A 184 21.58 -14.04 -3.61
C ASP A 184 21.73 -15.26 -2.66
N ILE A 185 22.62 -15.17 -1.67
CA ILE A 185 22.83 -16.25 -0.68
C ILE A 185 21.71 -16.27 0.36
N ILE A 186 21.16 -15.11 0.71
CA ILE A 186 20.12 -14.99 1.74
C ILE A 186 18.74 -15.34 1.17
N TYR A 187 18.52 -15.07 -0.11
CA TYR A 187 17.24 -15.27 -0.81
C TYR A 187 17.14 -16.68 -1.39
#